data_58967d11f7f2b6cafd629a1e15679baa
#
_entry.id   58967d11f7f2b6cafd629a1e15679baa
#
_cell.length_a   1.000
_cell.length_b   1.000
_cell.length_c   1.000
_cell.angle_alpha   90.00
_cell.angle_beta   90.00
_cell.angle_gamma   90.00
#
_symmetry.space_group_name_H-M   'P 1'
#
loop_
_entity.id
_entity.type
_entity.pdbx_description
1 polymer ?
#
loop_
_entity_poly.entity_id
_entity_poly.type
_entity_poly.pdbx_seq_one_letter_code
_entity_poly.pdbx_strand_id
1 'polypeptide(L)'
;VHAAVSSELMQQWYENGHLEKMVTSQFYDAKAGQFLNGRQVIGKCPVDKCQSDKAYADECSLGHQYMPADLIDPKSTLTGETPEMRDVVNWYIDITKFNELMNEYVDSLPEKGNSRPLVYNTIKEFMLPPMIYIKKDFIDEYTAIKPQMPEHILNLEDNKTSFSIEFKNLNDRDKAKELLNNNNIRF
;
A
#
# COMPACT_ATOMS: atom_id res chain seq x y z
N VAL A 1 19.57 -27.45 -6.01
CA VAL A 1 18.73 -27.54 -4.82
C VAL A 1 17.78 -26.33 -4.75
N HIS A 2 18.29 -25.09 -4.68
CA HIS A 2 17.46 -23.89 -4.52
C HIS A 2 16.38 -23.76 -5.60
N ALA A 3 16.74 -23.83 -6.89
CA ALA A 3 15.76 -23.69 -7.98
C ALA A 3 14.67 -24.76 -7.93
N ALA A 4 15.02 -26.01 -7.60
CA ALA A 4 14.03 -27.09 -7.48
C ALA A 4 13.03 -26.84 -6.36
N VAL A 5 13.50 -26.45 -5.16
CA VAL A 5 12.63 -26.14 -4.01
C VAL A 5 11.75 -24.94 -4.30
N SER A 6 12.29 -23.87 -4.91
CA SER A 6 11.51 -22.68 -5.27
C SER A 6 10.41 -23.02 -6.28
N SER A 7 10.71 -23.84 -7.29
CA SER A 7 9.73 -24.28 -8.29
C SER A 7 8.63 -25.13 -7.66
N GLU A 8 8.98 -26.04 -6.77
CA GLU A 8 8.05 -26.88 -6.04
C GLU A 8 7.09 -26.04 -5.16
N LEU A 9 7.62 -25.09 -4.39
CA LEU A 9 6.81 -24.18 -3.57
C LEU A 9 5.85 -23.33 -4.42
N MET A 10 6.33 -22.77 -5.52
CA MET A 10 5.48 -21.99 -6.45
C MET A 10 4.37 -22.85 -7.03
N GLN A 11 4.67 -24.10 -7.39
CA GLN A 11 3.67 -25.02 -7.89
C GLN A 11 2.62 -25.36 -6.82
N GLN A 12 3.04 -25.65 -5.58
CA GLN A 12 2.13 -25.90 -4.45
C GLN A 12 1.23 -24.68 -4.18
N TRP A 13 1.76 -23.46 -4.21
CA TRP A 13 0.98 -22.26 -4.03
C TRP A 13 -0.05 -22.06 -5.14
N TYR A 14 0.33 -22.36 -6.38
CA TYR A 14 -0.60 -22.32 -7.51
C TYR A 14 -1.72 -23.34 -7.36
N GLU A 15 -1.39 -24.60 -7.07
CA GLU A 15 -2.34 -25.69 -6.90
C GLU A 15 -3.31 -25.45 -5.73
N ASN A 16 -2.85 -24.80 -4.67
CA ASN A 16 -3.64 -24.41 -3.51
C ASN A 16 -4.48 -23.12 -3.75
N GLY A 17 -4.40 -22.50 -4.93
CA GLY A 17 -5.17 -21.30 -5.25
C GLY A 17 -4.68 -20.01 -4.55
N HIS A 18 -3.42 -19.97 -4.08
CA HIS A 18 -2.84 -18.81 -3.44
C HIS A 18 -2.22 -17.83 -4.41
N LEU A 19 -1.99 -18.23 -5.66
CA LEU A 19 -1.41 -17.37 -6.70
C LEU A 19 -2.47 -16.90 -7.68
N GLU A 20 -2.47 -15.59 -7.92
CA GLU A 20 -3.34 -14.94 -8.90
C GLU A 20 -2.49 -14.25 -9.98
N LYS A 21 -2.93 -14.34 -11.23
CA LYS A 21 -2.34 -13.59 -12.32
C LYS A 21 -2.94 -12.19 -12.38
N MET A 22 -2.10 -11.17 -12.39
CA MET A 22 -2.55 -9.80 -12.58
C MET A 22 -1.72 -9.14 -13.69
N VAL A 23 -2.39 -8.33 -14.51
CA VAL A 23 -1.74 -7.46 -15.47
C VAL A 23 -1.33 -6.19 -14.74
N THR A 24 -0.05 -5.85 -14.79
CA THR A 24 0.51 -4.63 -14.22
C THR A 24 1.37 -3.92 -15.25
N SER A 25 1.45 -2.59 -15.17
CA SER A 25 2.34 -1.83 -16.02
C SER A 25 3.72 -1.71 -15.38
N GLN A 26 4.75 -1.96 -16.17
CA GLN A 26 6.14 -1.91 -15.74
C GLN A 26 7.02 -1.18 -16.79
N PHE A 27 8.07 -0.53 -16.34
CA PHE A 27 9.03 0.10 -17.23
C PHE A 27 9.74 -0.93 -18.10
N TYR A 28 9.79 -0.62 -19.42
CA TYR A 28 10.47 -1.41 -20.44
C TYR A 28 11.46 -0.53 -21.19
N ASP A 29 12.69 -1.00 -21.30
CA ASP A 29 13.72 -0.36 -22.12
C ASP A 29 13.71 -1.00 -23.51
N ALA A 30 13.20 -0.25 -24.50
CA ALA A 30 13.09 -0.75 -25.87
C ALA A 30 14.45 -0.98 -26.52
N LYS A 31 15.48 -0.22 -26.11
CA LYS A 31 16.85 -0.37 -26.64
C LYS A 31 17.57 -1.58 -26.03
N ALA A 32 17.36 -1.82 -24.73
CA ALA A 32 17.88 -3.01 -24.07
C ALA A 32 17.01 -4.26 -24.33
N GLY A 33 15.77 -4.10 -24.81
CA GLY A 33 14.84 -5.18 -25.12
C GLY A 33 14.32 -5.92 -23.90
N GLN A 34 14.24 -5.27 -22.73
CA GLN A 34 13.83 -5.92 -21.47
C GLN A 34 13.05 -5.02 -20.53
N PHE A 35 12.26 -5.64 -19.66
CA PHE A 35 11.66 -4.96 -18.51
C PHE A 35 12.72 -4.55 -17.49
N LEU A 36 12.50 -3.41 -16.87
CA LEU A 36 13.41 -2.83 -15.87
C LEU A 36 12.87 -3.08 -14.46
N ASN A 37 13.76 -3.43 -13.52
CA ASN A 37 13.42 -3.39 -12.11
C ASN A 37 13.48 -1.95 -11.56
N GLY A 38 12.93 -1.72 -10.36
CA GLY A 38 12.83 -0.39 -9.79
C GLY A 38 14.14 0.38 -9.70
N ARG A 39 15.27 -0.32 -9.46
CA ARG A 39 16.62 0.30 -9.36
C ARG A 39 17.28 0.57 -10.70
N GLN A 40 16.74 0.02 -11.77
CA GLN A 40 17.22 0.28 -13.14
C GLN A 40 16.54 1.48 -13.79
N VAL A 41 15.64 2.16 -13.08
CA VAL A 41 15.01 3.41 -13.51
C VAL A 41 15.32 4.51 -12.52
N ILE A 42 15.80 5.63 -13.02
CA ILE A 42 16.09 6.83 -12.24
C ILE A 42 15.37 8.04 -12.84
N GLY A 43 14.96 8.97 -11.98
CA GLY A 43 14.28 10.19 -12.38
C GLY A 43 14.22 11.19 -11.25
N LYS A 44 13.20 12.03 -11.25
CA LYS A 44 12.94 13.01 -10.20
C LYS A 44 11.71 12.61 -9.38
N CYS A 45 11.77 12.86 -8.08
CA CYS A 45 10.66 12.60 -7.17
C CYS A 45 9.44 13.45 -7.54
N PRO A 46 8.22 12.87 -7.60
CA PRO A 46 7.00 13.62 -7.91
C PRO A 46 6.48 14.46 -6.73
N VAL A 47 7.00 14.26 -5.51
CA VAL A 47 6.56 15.00 -4.33
C VAL A 47 7.03 16.45 -4.43
N ASP A 48 6.09 17.40 -4.27
CA ASP A 48 6.37 18.84 -4.39
C ASP A 48 7.50 19.25 -3.43
N LYS A 49 8.41 20.09 -3.92
CA LYS A 49 9.60 20.62 -3.20
C LYS A 49 10.54 19.55 -2.64
N CYS A 50 10.44 18.30 -3.09
CA CYS A 50 11.40 17.29 -2.71
C CYS A 50 12.81 17.66 -3.19
N GLN A 51 13.78 17.65 -2.28
CA GLN A 51 15.19 17.95 -2.55
C GLN A 51 16.02 16.67 -2.76
N SER A 52 15.38 15.56 -3.07
CA SER A 52 16.07 14.30 -3.39
C SER A 52 16.91 14.49 -4.66
N ASP A 53 18.17 14.15 -4.56
CA ASP A 53 19.11 14.11 -5.69
C ASP A 53 18.90 12.88 -6.59
N LYS A 54 18.17 11.88 -6.08
CA LYS A 54 17.95 10.62 -6.76
C LYS A 54 16.59 10.01 -6.40
N ALA A 55 15.83 9.73 -7.42
CA ALA A 55 14.56 9.00 -7.32
C ALA A 55 14.61 7.75 -8.20
N TYR A 56 14.15 6.61 -7.66
CA TYR A 56 13.97 5.35 -8.37
C TYR A 56 12.51 5.21 -8.81
N ALA A 57 12.15 4.08 -9.40
CA ALA A 57 10.80 3.87 -9.90
C ALA A 57 9.70 3.95 -8.81
N ASP A 58 10.01 3.66 -7.56
CA ASP A 58 9.07 3.47 -6.46
C ASP A 58 9.38 4.32 -5.21
N GLU A 59 10.61 4.83 -5.10
CA GLU A 59 11.02 5.65 -3.94
C GLU A 59 12.18 6.58 -4.26
N CYS A 60 12.31 7.66 -3.51
CA CYS A 60 13.45 8.56 -3.60
C CYS A 60 14.43 8.40 -2.43
N SER A 61 15.61 9.02 -2.51
CA SER A 61 16.64 8.97 -1.46
C SER A 61 16.20 9.55 -0.10
N LEU A 62 15.11 10.32 -0.07
CA LEU A 62 14.50 10.86 1.16
C LEU A 62 13.32 10.01 1.66
N GLY A 63 13.05 8.84 1.06
CA GLY A 63 12.03 7.89 1.54
C GLY A 63 10.60 8.20 1.08
N HIS A 64 10.37 9.14 0.16
CA HIS A 64 9.04 9.32 -0.43
C HIS A 64 8.73 8.13 -1.35
N GLN A 65 7.58 7.51 -1.12
CA GLN A 65 7.05 6.43 -1.96
C GLN A 65 6.00 6.97 -2.94
N TYR A 66 5.96 6.45 -4.14
CA TYR A 66 5.06 6.85 -5.22
C TYR A 66 4.89 5.69 -6.22
N MET A 67 3.90 5.80 -7.09
CA MET A 67 3.73 4.81 -8.16
C MET A 67 4.77 5.01 -9.25
N PRO A 68 5.27 3.94 -9.88
CA PRO A 68 6.27 4.05 -10.97
C PRO A 68 5.87 5.03 -12.07
N ALA A 69 4.58 5.09 -12.41
CA ALA A 69 4.06 5.99 -13.43
C ALA A 69 4.17 7.49 -13.08
N ASP A 70 4.31 7.82 -11.78
CA ASP A 70 4.40 9.20 -11.29
C ASP A 70 5.83 9.75 -11.35
N LEU A 71 6.84 8.89 -11.55
CA LEU A 71 8.25 9.30 -11.61
C LEU A 71 8.47 10.32 -12.74
N ILE A 72 9.04 11.46 -12.41
CA ILE A 72 9.29 12.54 -13.36
C ILE A 72 10.61 12.29 -14.12
N ASP A 73 10.60 12.48 -15.44
CA ASP A 73 11.75 12.30 -16.33
C ASP A 73 12.48 10.95 -16.17
N PRO A 74 11.78 9.80 -16.24
CA PRO A 74 12.39 8.50 -16.03
C PRO A 74 13.47 8.19 -17.09
N LYS A 75 14.59 7.63 -16.64
CA LYS A 75 15.71 7.18 -17.49
C LYS A 75 16.13 5.77 -17.10
N SER A 76 16.37 4.94 -18.11
CA SER A 76 17.00 3.62 -17.91
C SER A 76 18.45 3.79 -17.49
N THR A 77 18.86 3.12 -16.44
CA THR A 77 20.30 3.07 -16.05
C THR A 77 21.13 2.19 -16.97
N LEU A 78 20.49 1.37 -17.81
CA LEU A 78 21.18 0.47 -18.73
C LEU A 78 21.58 1.18 -20.02
N THR A 79 20.69 2.02 -20.56
CA THR A 79 20.88 2.64 -21.89
C THR A 79 20.87 4.16 -21.88
N GLY A 80 20.41 4.78 -20.78
CA GLY A 80 20.19 6.23 -20.66
C GLY A 80 18.93 6.73 -21.38
N GLU A 81 18.22 5.87 -22.09
CA GLU A 81 16.99 6.24 -22.81
C GLU A 81 15.81 6.36 -21.87
N THR A 82 14.76 7.05 -22.32
CA THR A 82 13.50 7.10 -21.59
C THR A 82 12.75 5.78 -21.77
N PRO A 83 12.49 5.02 -20.68
CA PRO A 83 11.75 3.77 -20.80
C PRO A 83 10.27 4.05 -21.05
N GLU A 84 9.56 3.11 -21.64
CA GLU A 84 8.12 3.14 -21.84
C GLU A 84 7.40 2.23 -20.82
N MET A 85 6.15 2.53 -20.49
CA MET A 85 5.32 1.64 -19.69
C MET A 85 4.71 0.57 -20.61
N ARG A 86 4.89 -0.71 -20.24
CA ARG A 86 4.28 -1.86 -20.92
C ARG A 86 3.59 -2.77 -19.94
N ASP A 87 2.50 -3.34 -20.37
CA ASP A 87 1.77 -4.32 -19.59
C ASP A 87 2.52 -5.65 -19.52
N VAL A 88 2.55 -6.22 -18.33
CA VAL A 88 3.16 -7.53 -18.05
C VAL A 88 2.26 -8.32 -17.12
N VAL A 89 2.17 -9.61 -17.33
CA VAL A 89 1.46 -10.53 -16.43
C VAL A 89 2.39 -11.00 -15.35
N ASN A 90 2.09 -10.65 -14.10
CA ASN A 90 2.82 -11.10 -12.93
C ASN A 90 1.95 -11.98 -12.04
N TRP A 91 2.61 -12.79 -11.19
CA TRP A 91 1.96 -13.59 -10.17
C TRP A 91 1.97 -12.85 -8.84
N TYR A 92 0.81 -12.84 -8.19
CA TYR A 92 0.61 -12.19 -6.89
C TYR A 92 0.01 -13.15 -5.90
N ILE A 93 0.28 -12.91 -4.63
CA ILE A 93 -0.38 -13.57 -3.50
C ILE A 93 -1.34 -12.54 -2.91
N ASP A 94 -2.62 -12.89 -2.83
CA ASP A 94 -3.58 -12.09 -2.08
C ASP A 94 -3.40 -12.37 -0.59
N ILE A 95 -2.56 -11.57 0.05
CA ILE A 95 -2.27 -11.70 1.48
C ILE A 95 -3.48 -11.40 2.37
N THR A 96 -4.52 -10.73 1.85
CA THR A 96 -5.74 -10.46 2.63
C THR A 96 -6.51 -11.72 2.99
N LYS A 97 -6.39 -12.78 2.18
CA LYS A 97 -6.93 -14.11 2.47
C LYS A 97 -6.35 -14.77 3.72
N PHE A 98 -5.21 -14.28 4.19
CA PHE A 98 -4.50 -14.81 5.36
C PHE A 98 -4.67 -13.91 6.61
N ASN A 99 -5.52 -12.89 6.57
CA ASN A 99 -5.69 -11.95 7.68
C ASN A 99 -6.05 -12.64 8.99
N GLU A 100 -6.95 -13.63 8.98
CA GLU A 100 -7.32 -14.38 10.18
C GLU A 100 -6.12 -15.13 10.76
N LEU A 101 -5.42 -15.92 9.93
CA LEU A 101 -4.22 -16.66 10.31
C LEU A 101 -3.11 -15.72 10.83
N MET A 102 -2.93 -14.58 10.18
CA MET A 102 -1.94 -13.57 10.58
C MET A 102 -2.31 -12.94 11.93
N ASN A 103 -3.59 -12.64 12.17
CA ASN A 103 -4.06 -12.13 13.46
C ASN A 103 -3.83 -13.16 14.58
N GLU A 104 -4.22 -14.42 14.39
CA GLU A 104 -3.97 -15.50 15.35
C GLU A 104 -2.47 -15.64 15.68
N TYR A 105 -1.62 -15.59 14.64
CA TYR A 105 -0.18 -15.66 14.83
C TYR A 105 0.34 -14.47 15.66
N VAL A 106 -0.03 -13.23 15.30
CA VAL A 106 0.44 -12.02 15.99
C VAL A 106 -0.07 -11.99 17.44
N ASP A 107 -1.32 -12.43 17.68
CA ASP A 107 -1.89 -12.55 19.02
C ASP A 107 -1.17 -13.56 19.91
N SER A 108 -0.57 -14.59 19.31
CA SER A 108 0.22 -15.59 20.05
C SER A 108 1.62 -15.11 20.45
N LEU A 109 2.15 -14.03 19.84
CA LEU A 109 3.53 -13.58 20.07
C LEU A 109 3.83 -13.14 21.51
N PRO A 110 2.94 -12.43 22.24
CA PRO A 110 3.17 -12.08 23.64
C PRO A 110 3.36 -13.29 24.55
N GLU A 111 2.59 -14.36 24.35
CA GLU A 111 2.67 -15.58 25.15
C GLU A 111 3.94 -16.38 24.90
N LYS A 112 4.48 -16.33 23.68
CA LYS A 112 5.71 -16.99 23.30
C LYS A 112 6.98 -16.31 23.84
N GLY A 113 6.87 -15.11 24.40
CA GLY A 113 7.94 -14.41 25.11
C GLY A 113 9.13 -13.92 24.25
N ASN A 114 9.10 -14.14 22.93
CA ASN A 114 10.22 -13.90 22.04
C ASN A 114 10.13 -12.57 21.26
N SER A 115 9.06 -11.81 21.42
CA SER A 115 8.81 -10.58 20.66
C SER A 115 8.67 -9.36 21.57
N ARG A 116 9.26 -8.25 21.14
CA ARG A 116 9.10 -6.97 21.84
C ARG A 116 7.67 -6.44 21.65
N PRO A 117 7.03 -5.87 22.68
CA PRO A 117 5.68 -5.28 22.56
C PRO A 117 5.53 -4.31 21.39
N LEU A 118 6.53 -3.48 21.13
CA LEU A 118 6.55 -2.56 20.00
C LEU A 118 6.36 -3.29 18.66
N VAL A 119 6.99 -4.45 18.47
CA VAL A 119 6.96 -5.19 17.19
C VAL A 119 5.55 -5.67 16.88
N TYR A 120 4.92 -6.42 17.79
CA TYR A 120 3.58 -6.94 17.52
C TYR A 120 2.49 -5.86 17.53
N ASN A 121 2.62 -4.79 18.32
CA ASN A 121 1.70 -3.67 18.26
C ASN A 121 1.79 -2.95 16.92
N THR A 122 3.01 -2.69 16.41
CA THR A 122 3.21 -2.08 15.08
C THR A 122 2.64 -2.97 13.97
N ILE A 123 2.87 -4.29 14.03
CA ILE A 123 2.28 -5.21 13.04
C ILE A 123 0.75 -5.11 13.07
N LYS A 124 0.14 -5.11 14.26
CA LYS A 124 -1.32 -4.96 14.41
C LYS A 124 -1.85 -3.66 13.80
N GLU A 125 -1.15 -2.55 13.96
CA GLU A 125 -1.54 -1.28 13.34
C GLU A 125 -1.61 -1.38 11.80
N PHE A 126 -0.66 -2.08 11.17
CA PHE A 126 -0.67 -2.32 9.73
C PHE A 126 -1.73 -3.34 9.26
N MET A 127 -2.24 -4.15 10.16
CA MET A 127 -3.30 -5.13 9.87
C MET A 127 -4.71 -4.55 10.05
N LEU A 128 -4.84 -3.35 10.62
CA LEU A 128 -6.13 -2.69 10.74
C LEU A 128 -6.68 -2.34 9.34
N PRO A 129 -7.99 -2.43 9.18
CA PRO A 129 -8.63 -1.93 7.97
C PRO A 129 -8.37 -0.43 7.79
N PRO A 130 -8.49 0.12 6.59
CA PRO A 130 -8.35 1.55 6.37
C PRO A 130 -9.34 2.35 7.22
N MET A 131 -8.84 3.15 8.16
CA MET A 131 -9.66 3.88 9.13
C MET A 131 -9.35 5.38 9.12
N ILE A 132 -10.31 6.17 9.57
CA ILE A 132 -10.13 7.60 9.92
C ILE A 132 -10.72 7.82 11.31
N TYR A 133 -9.96 8.49 12.17
CA TYR A 133 -10.42 8.93 13.50
C TYR A 133 -10.85 10.38 13.44
N ILE A 134 -12.12 10.66 13.76
CA ILE A 134 -12.71 12.00 13.75
C ILE A 134 -13.01 12.43 15.17
N LYS A 135 -12.67 13.67 15.54
CA LYS A 135 -13.01 14.19 16.86
C LYS A 135 -14.52 14.26 17.04
N LYS A 136 -15.01 13.90 18.24
CA LYS A 136 -16.47 13.92 18.56
C LYS A 136 -17.10 15.29 18.43
N ASP A 137 -16.32 16.37 18.54
CA ASP A 137 -16.80 17.75 18.36
C ASP A 137 -17.32 18.00 16.92
N PHE A 138 -16.97 17.17 15.96
CA PHE A 138 -17.40 17.27 14.56
C PHE A 138 -18.48 16.26 14.16
N ILE A 139 -19.20 15.69 15.12
CA ILE A 139 -20.20 14.64 14.83
C ILE A 139 -21.38 15.18 14.00
N ASP A 140 -21.79 16.40 14.21
CA ASP A 140 -22.92 17.00 13.51
C ASP A 140 -22.53 17.32 12.06
N GLU A 141 -21.34 17.91 11.83
CA GLU A 141 -20.80 18.19 10.52
C GLU A 141 -20.55 16.88 9.73
N TYR A 142 -19.99 15.88 10.38
CA TYR A 142 -19.85 14.55 9.80
C TYR A 142 -21.20 13.95 9.38
N THR A 143 -22.22 14.06 10.26
CA THR A 143 -23.56 13.52 9.98
C THR A 143 -24.18 14.20 8.75
N ALA A 144 -23.94 15.50 8.56
CA ALA A 144 -24.44 16.25 7.42
C ALA A 144 -23.81 15.76 6.08
N ILE A 145 -22.53 15.37 6.07
CA ILE A 145 -21.85 14.93 4.85
C ILE A 145 -21.85 13.40 4.65
N LYS A 146 -22.25 12.63 5.67
CA LYS A 146 -22.28 11.16 5.60
C LYS A 146 -22.95 10.58 4.35
N PRO A 147 -24.07 11.13 3.82
CA PRO A 147 -24.70 10.61 2.61
C PRO A 147 -23.81 10.74 1.34
N GLN A 148 -22.80 11.60 1.36
CA GLN A 148 -21.88 11.81 0.23
C GLN A 148 -20.60 10.98 0.35
N MET A 149 -20.39 10.32 1.52
CA MET A 149 -19.18 9.53 1.78
C MET A 149 -19.26 8.14 1.13
N PRO A 150 -18.13 7.55 0.79
CA PRO A 150 -18.07 6.13 0.45
C PRO A 150 -18.66 5.24 1.55
N GLU A 151 -19.08 4.03 1.19
CA GLU A 151 -19.58 3.04 2.14
C GLU A 151 -18.55 2.78 3.24
N HIS A 152 -18.97 2.86 4.50
CA HIS A 152 -18.10 2.69 5.66
C HIS A 152 -18.87 2.21 6.89
N ILE A 153 -18.14 1.63 7.84
CA ILE A 153 -18.64 1.24 9.16
C ILE A 153 -18.32 2.37 10.13
N LEU A 154 -19.32 2.83 10.87
CA LEU A 154 -19.18 3.88 11.88
C LEU A 154 -19.08 3.27 13.29
N ASN A 155 -17.99 3.58 13.99
CA ASN A 155 -17.73 3.15 15.37
C ASN A 155 -17.71 4.37 16.30
N LEU A 156 -18.83 4.65 16.97
CA LEU A 156 -19.00 5.83 17.84
C LEU A 156 -18.28 5.71 19.21
N GLU A 157 -18.03 4.49 19.67
CA GLU A 157 -17.48 4.20 20.99
C GLU A 157 -15.99 3.89 21.02
N ASP A 158 -15.29 4.17 19.93
CA ASP A 158 -13.89 3.78 19.75
C ASP A 158 -12.96 4.40 20.83
N ASN A 159 -13.18 5.67 21.19
CA ASN A 159 -12.54 6.27 22.35
C ASN A 159 -13.33 7.45 22.94
N LYS A 160 -12.79 8.07 24.03
CA LYS A 160 -13.49 9.16 24.75
C LYS A 160 -13.65 10.44 23.94
N THR A 161 -12.73 10.73 23.04
CA THR A 161 -12.59 12.02 22.33
C THR A 161 -12.83 11.96 20.84
N SER A 162 -12.82 10.77 20.26
CA SER A 162 -13.03 10.55 18.82
C SER A 162 -13.94 9.36 18.57
N PHE A 163 -14.46 9.29 17.37
CA PHE A 163 -15.09 8.13 16.77
C PHE A 163 -14.31 7.74 15.51
N SER A 164 -14.46 6.51 15.04
CA SER A 164 -13.80 6.07 13.82
C SER A 164 -14.78 5.65 12.74
N ILE A 165 -14.31 5.76 11.52
CA ILE A 165 -14.97 5.25 10.31
C ILE A 165 -14.00 4.31 9.60
N GLU A 166 -14.48 3.12 9.28
CA GLU A 166 -13.72 2.04 8.67
C GLU A 166 -14.17 1.82 7.23
N PHE A 167 -13.22 1.67 6.30
CA PHE A 167 -13.46 1.50 4.88
C PHE A 167 -12.98 0.13 4.40
N LYS A 168 -13.57 -0.35 3.33
CA LYS A 168 -13.19 -1.60 2.67
C LYS A 168 -11.80 -1.55 2.02
N ASN A 169 -11.38 -0.35 1.57
CA ASN A 169 -10.13 -0.17 0.83
C ASN A 169 -9.58 1.25 1.00
N LEU A 170 -8.32 1.44 0.64
CA LEU A 170 -7.60 2.71 0.76
C LEU A 170 -8.19 3.81 -0.11
N ASN A 171 -8.69 3.49 -1.30
CA ASN A 171 -9.24 4.47 -2.23
C ASN A 171 -10.50 5.15 -1.65
N ASP A 172 -11.38 4.38 -1.01
CA ASP A 172 -12.57 4.92 -0.37
C ASP A 172 -12.22 5.75 0.86
N ARG A 173 -11.23 5.31 1.66
CA ARG A 173 -10.68 6.12 2.76
C ARG A 173 -10.14 7.47 2.25
N ASP A 174 -9.40 7.48 1.16
CA ASP A 174 -8.76 8.71 0.65
C ASP A 174 -9.79 9.68 0.06
N LYS A 175 -10.82 9.19 -0.63
CA LYS A 175 -11.98 10.00 -1.03
C LYS A 175 -12.71 10.61 0.19
N ALA A 176 -12.87 9.83 1.25
CA ALA A 176 -13.46 10.33 2.48
C ALA A 176 -12.61 11.43 3.14
N LYS A 177 -11.27 11.29 3.14
CA LYS A 177 -10.36 12.35 3.61
C LYS A 177 -10.52 13.65 2.84
N GLU A 178 -10.64 13.59 1.52
CA GLU A 178 -10.90 14.77 0.69
C GLU A 178 -12.21 15.46 1.07
N LEU A 179 -13.30 14.69 1.24
CA LEU A 179 -14.59 15.23 1.68
C LEU A 179 -14.51 15.87 3.07
N LEU A 180 -13.85 15.24 4.04
CA LEU A 180 -13.65 15.77 5.38
C LEU A 180 -12.87 17.09 5.34
N ASN A 181 -11.77 17.14 4.58
CA ASN A 181 -10.96 18.34 4.41
C ASN A 181 -11.77 19.50 3.77
N ASN A 182 -12.53 19.20 2.73
CA ASN A 182 -13.37 20.19 2.02
C ASN A 182 -14.46 20.80 2.93
N ASN A 183 -14.86 20.07 3.98
CA ASN A 183 -15.83 20.51 4.97
C ASN A 183 -15.18 20.97 6.30
N ASN A 184 -13.86 21.15 6.34
CA ASN A 184 -13.10 21.58 7.51
C ASN A 184 -13.26 20.67 8.75
N ILE A 185 -13.58 19.41 8.56
CA ILE A 185 -13.69 18.42 9.63
C ILE A 185 -12.28 17.88 9.91
N ARG A 186 -11.84 18.00 11.16
CA ARG A 186 -10.50 17.52 11.58
C ARG A 186 -10.54 16.04 11.95
N PHE A 187 -9.58 15.32 11.46
CA PHE A 187 -9.37 13.89 11.68
C PHE A 187 -7.89 13.58 11.91
#